data_5dfd64c6621cd3ce7d0a6320a243854f
#
_entry.id   5dfd64c6621cd3ce7d0a6320a243854f
#
_cell.length_a   1.000
_cell.length_b   1.000
_cell.length_c   1.000
_cell.angle_alpha   90.00
_cell.angle_beta   90.00
_cell.angle_gamma   90.00
#
_symmetry.space_group_name_H-M   'P 1'
#
loop_
_entity.id
_entity.type
_entity.pdbx_description
1 polymer ?
#
loop_
_entity_poly.entity_id
_entity_poly.type
_entity_poly.pdbx_seq_one_letter_code
_entity_poly.pdbx_strand_id
1 'polypeptide(L)'
;MFGRAGFDNQWQFPQGGINKGENHQVAALRELQEETAIHSVEHVAEYPQALRYDFPSNVLEKFKKMGRTNIGQEQYWHLFFFNGSDDEINFTSHPEEIEFNAYKWIDIMSAPELVVDFKKDVYLKVCSYFQQIIQKYIGQI
;
A
#
# COMPACT_ATOMS: atom_id res chain seq x y z
N MET A 1 5.11 7.01 1.90
CA MET A 1 5.00 5.74 2.65
C MET A 1 4.49 5.99 4.05
N PHE A 2 3.95 4.93 4.66
CA PHE A 2 3.33 4.99 5.97
C PHE A 2 4.00 3.98 6.91
N GLY A 3 4.21 4.42 8.15
CA GLY A 3 4.81 3.60 9.19
C GLY A 3 3.76 2.82 9.95
N ARG A 4 3.95 1.51 10.09
CA ARG A 4 2.99 0.63 10.76
C ARG A 4 2.94 0.91 12.26
N ALA A 5 1.73 1.08 12.78
CA ALA A 5 1.51 1.28 14.20
C ALA A 5 1.99 0.07 15.00
N GLY A 6 2.76 0.31 16.07
CA GLY A 6 3.30 -0.75 16.91
C GLY A 6 4.56 -1.44 16.41
N PHE A 7 5.11 -1.01 15.27
CA PHE A 7 6.32 -1.57 14.69
C PHE A 7 7.30 -0.47 14.33
N ASP A 8 8.50 -0.52 14.86
CA ASP A 8 9.56 0.44 14.51
C ASP A 8 10.14 0.11 13.13
N ASN A 9 10.33 1.16 12.32
CA ASN A 9 10.97 1.06 11.00
C ASN A 9 10.28 0.11 10.01
N GLN A 10 8.99 -0.14 10.15
CA GLN A 10 8.22 -0.89 9.16
C GLN A 10 7.37 0.07 8.33
N TRP A 11 7.81 0.29 7.11
CA TRP A 11 7.18 1.20 6.16
C TRP A 11 6.55 0.43 5.01
N GLN A 12 5.36 0.87 4.61
CA GLN A 12 4.68 0.26 3.47
C GLN A 12 3.71 1.25 2.83
N PHE A 13 3.22 0.90 1.65
CA PHE A 13 2.08 1.58 1.04
C PHE A 13 0.78 1.03 1.63
N PRO A 14 -0.31 1.82 1.63
CA PRO A 14 -1.61 1.33 2.08
C PRO A 14 -2.04 0.10 1.28
N GLN A 15 -2.62 -0.86 1.96
CA GLN A 15 -3.16 -2.08 1.35
C GLN A 15 -4.31 -2.61 2.18
N GLY A 16 -5.21 -3.35 1.55
CA GLY A 16 -6.31 -3.97 2.24
C GLY A 16 -7.07 -4.95 1.36
N GLY A 17 -8.05 -5.60 1.93
CA GLY A 17 -8.85 -6.62 1.26
C GLY A 17 -9.86 -6.04 0.29
N ILE A 18 -10.16 -6.81 -0.76
CA ILE A 18 -11.22 -6.50 -1.71
C ILE A 18 -12.50 -7.19 -1.22
N ASN A 19 -13.57 -6.42 -1.04
CA ASN A 19 -14.85 -6.98 -0.63
C ASN A 19 -15.52 -7.73 -1.80
N LYS A 20 -16.37 -8.70 -1.47
CA LYS A 20 -17.10 -9.47 -2.49
C LYS A 20 -17.85 -8.53 -3.43
N GLY A 21 -17.62 -8.69 -4.74
CA GLY A 21 -18.26 -7.86 -5.75
C GLY A 21 -17.68 -6.47 -5.92
N GLU A 22 -16.68 -6.10 -5.13
CA GLU A 22 -16.01 -4.80 -5.21
C GLU A 22 -14.95 -4.81 -6.31
N ASN A 23 -14.90 -3.74 -7.09
CA ASN A 23 -13.83 -3.52 -8.06
C ASN A 23 -12.52 -3.21 -7.31
N HIS A 24 -11.37 -3.73 -7.78
CA HIS A 24 -10.11 -3.54 -7.08
C HIS A 24 -9.62 -2.08 -7.05
N GLN A 25 -9.96 -1.26 -8.03
CA GLN A 25 -9.65 0.17 -7.99
C GLN A 25 -10.46 0.88 -6.90
N VAL A 26 -11.74 0.56 -6.77
CA VAL A 26 -12.61 1.08 -5.71
C VAL A 26 -12.10 0.63 -4.34
N ALA A 27 -11.69 -0.64 -4.23
CA ALA A 27 -11.11 -1.16 -2.99
C ALA A 27 -9.84 -0.42 -2.60
N ALA A 28 -8.95 -0.14 -3.55
CA ALA A 28 -7.71 0.60 -3.31
C ALA A 28 -8.00 2.00 -2.76
N LEU A 29 -8.95 2.71 -3.33
CA LEU A 29 -9.35 4.04 -2.85
C LEU A 29 -9.98 3.96 -1.45
N ARG A 30 -10.86 3.00 -1.23
CA ARG A 30 -11.51 2.79 0.07
C ARG A 30 -10.47 2.53 1.17
N GLU A 31 -9.53 1.62 0.92
CA GLU A 31 -8.48 1.29 1.89
C GLU A 31 -7.56 2.48 2.15
N LEU A 32 -7.22 3.25 1.12
CA LEU A 32 -6.44 4.48 1.29
C LEU A 32 -7.16 5.45 2.23
N GLN A 33 -8.45 5.66 2.05
CA GLN A 33 -9.25 6.55 2.88
C GLN A 33 -9.42 6.01 4.31
N GLU A 34 -9.66 4.71 4.45
CA GLU A 34 -9.82 4.09 5.77
C GLU A 34 -8.55 4.16 6.60
N GLU A 35 -7.40 3.91 5.98
CA GLU A 35 -6.12 3.83 6.67
C GLU A 35 -5.46 5.18 6.89
N THR A 36 -5.67 6.15 6.01
CA THR A 36 -4.95 7.42 6.03
C THR A 36 -5.82 8.67 6.00
N ALA A 37 -7.12 8.55 5.76
CA ALA A 37 -8.08 9.64 5.54
C ALA A 37 -7.82 10.47 4.26
N ILE A 38 -6.84 10.13 3.46
CA ILE A 38 -6.56 10.79 2.18
C ILE A 38 -7.73 10.55 1.22
N HIS A 39 -8.28 11.63 0.66
CA HIS A 39 -9.39 11.56 -0.30
C HIS A 39 -9.21 12.45 -1.53
N SER A 40 -8.30 13.44 -1.49
CA SER A 40 -8.06 14.36 -2.61
C SER A 40 -7.07 13.74 -3.58
N VAL A 41 -7.53 12.74 -4.33
CA VAL A 41 -6.69 11.97 -5.24
C VAL A 41 -7.34 11.80 -6.61
N GLU A 42 -6.50 11.60 -7.62
CA GLU A 42 -6.90 11.19 -8.97
C GLU A 42 -6.23 9.85 -9.28
N HIS A 43 -6.99 8.91 -9.83
CA HIS A 43 -6.43 7.65 -10.29
C HIS A 43 -5.62 7.89 -11.56
N VAL A 44 -4.35 7.50 -11.55
CA VAL A 44 -3.43 7.73 -12.68
C VAL A 44 -3.21 6.47 -13.49
N ALA A 45 -2.97 5.35 -12.81
CA ALA A 45 -2.64 4.10 -13.50
C ALA A 45 -2.84 2.90 -12.57
N GLU A 46 -2.86 1.71 -13.18
CA GLU A 46 -2.80 0.45 -12.45
C GLU A 46 -1.66 -0.40 -13.00
N TYR A 47 -1.10 -1.24 -12.16
CA TYR A 47 -0.15 -2.27 -12.61
C TYR A 47 -0.95 -3.30 -13.44
N PRO A 48 -0.45 -3.69 -14.64
CA PRO A 48 -1.27 -4.40 -15.62
C PRO A 48 -1.69 -5.82 -15.24
N GLN A 49 -1.13 -6.38 -14.18
CA GLN A 49 -1.47 -7.73 -13.71
C GLN A 49 -1.39 -7.80 -12.19
N ALA A 50 -2.09 -8.79 -11.62
CA ALA A 50 -1.95 -9.08 -10.20
C ALA A 50 -0.55 -9.58 -9.89
N LEU A 51 -0.01 -9.18 -8.75
CA LEU A 51 1.28 -9.64 -8.25
C LEU A 51 1.10 -10.40 -6.96
N ARG A 52 1.91 -11.43 -6.76
CA ARG A 52 1.81 -12.31 -5.62
C ARG A 52 3.13 -12.37 -4.85
N TYR A 53 3.03 -12.44 -3.53
CA TYR A 53 4.14 -12.86 -2.67
C TYR A 53 3.66 -13.91 -1.68
N ASP A 54 4.58 -14.81 -1.29
CA ASP A 54 4.32 -15.82 -0.29
C ASP A 54 4.89 -15.39 1.07
N PHE A 55 4.22 -15.76 2.14
CA PHE A 55 4.70 -15.47 3.48
C PHE A 55 5.89 -16.39 3.83
N PRO A 56 6.93 -15.86 4.48
CA PRO A 56 8.01 -16.70 4.99
C PRO A 56 7.55 -17.57 6.16
N SER A 57 8.31 -18.61 6.47
CA SER A 57 7.95 -19.63 7.48
C SER A 57 7.57 -19.03 8.83
N ASN A 58 8.30 -18.03 9.31
CA ASN A 58 8.02 -17.40 10.60
C ASN A 58 6.65 -16.68 10.63
N VAL A 59 6.25 -16.07 9.50
CA VAL A 59 4.95 -15.42 9.37
C VAL A 59 3.83 -16.46 9.28
N LEU A 60 4.05 -17.53 8.50
CA LEU A 60 3.12 -18.65 8.39
C LEU A 60 2.83 -19.28 9.75
N GLU A 61 3.84 -19.48 10.58
CA GLU A 61 3.67 -20.02 11.92
C GLU A 61 2.81 -19.12 12.81
N LYS A 62 3.04 -17.81 12.76
CA LYS A 62 2.23 -16.83 13.49
C LYS A 62 0.77 -16.89 13.07
N PHE A 63 0.52 -16.91 11.77
CA PHE A 63 -0.84 -16.95 11.21
C PHE A 63 -1.55 -18.25 11.58
N LYS A 64 -0.84 -19.37 11.55
CA LYS A 64 -1.38 -20.66 11.94
C LYS A 64 -1.83 -20.66 13.41
N LYS A 65 -1.05 -20.06 14.31
CA LYS A 65 -1.42 -19.91 15.72
C LYS A 65 -2.65 -19.03 15.91
N MET A 66 -2.89 -18.11 14.99
CA MET A 66 -4.06 -17.23 14.98
C MET A 66 -5.26 -17.84 14.24
N GLY A 67 -5.17 -19.09 13.79
CA GLY A 67 -6.22 -19.75 13.03
C GLY A 67 -6.32 -19.30 11.57
N ARG A 68 -5.30 -18.63 11.05
CA ARG A 68 -5.27 -18.16 9.66
C ARG A 68 -4.52 -19.14 8.77
N THR A 69 -5.08 -19.40 7.59
CA THR A 69 -4.55 -20.37 6.63
C THR A 69 -3.93 -19.73 5.39
N ASN A 70 -3.89 -18.41 5.33
CA ASN A 70 -3.28 -17.69 4.21
C ASN A 70 -1.80 -18.03 4.08
N ILE A 71 -1.35 -18.30 2.86
CA ILE A 71 0.07 -18.61 2.57
C ILE A 71 0.79 -17.43 1.90
N GLY A 72 0.06 -16.42 1.48
CA GLY A 72 0.58 -15.24 0.81
C GLY A 72 -0.55 -14.30 0.44
N GLN A 73 -0.24 -13.35 -0.42
CA GLN A 73 -1.24 -12.41 -0.95
C GLN A 73 -1.08 -12.23 -2.45
N GLU A 74 -2.21 -12.05 -3.12
CA GLU A 74 -2.28 -11.58 -4.50
C GLU A 74 -2.78 -10.14 -4.45
N GLN A 75 -2.06 -9.24 -5.10
CA GLN A 75 -2.32 -7.81 -5.01
C GLN A 75 -2.55 -7.18 -6.37
N TYR A 76 -3.51 -6.24 -6.40
CA TYR A 76 -3.76 -5.32 -7.51
C TYR A 76 -3.26 -3.94 -7.10
N TRP A 77 -2.33 -3.36 -7.86
CA TRP A 77 -1.68 -2.11 -7.50
C TRP A 77 -2.21 -0.95 -8.32
N HIS A 78 -2.48 0.16 -7.63
CA HIS A 78 -2.99 1.39 -8.23
C HIS A 78 -2.14 2.58 -7.84
N LEU A 79 -1.97 3.50 -8.79
CA LEU A 79 -1.26 4.75 -8.60
C LEU A 79 -2.25 5.89 -8.57
N PHE A 80 -2.22 6.67 -7.50
CA PHE A 80 -3.04 7.87 -7.33
C PHE A 80 -2.14 9.11 -7.23
N PHE A 81 -2.57 10.20 -7.85
CA PHE A 81 -1.98 11.51 -7.65
C PHE A 81 -2.72 12.21 -6.50
N PHE A 82 -1.98 12.60 -5.47
CA PHE A 82 -2.53 13.34 -4.34
C PHE A 82 -2.45 14.85 -4.63
N ASN A 83 -3.60 15.48 -4.81
CA ASN A 83 -3.72 16.90 -5.10
C ASN A 83 -4.23 17.72 -3.90
N GLY A 84 -4.28 17.12 -2.73
CA GLY A 84 -4.66 17.77 -1.48
C GLY A 84 -3.45 18.25 -0.67
N SER A 85 -3.69 18.47 0.60
CA SER A 85 -2.68 18.89 1.57
C SER A 85 -2.42 17.76 2.57
N ASP A 86 -1.22 17.72 3.16
CA ASP A 86 -0.88 16.76 4.21
C ASP A 86 -1.81 16.85 5.42
N ASP A 87 -2.52 17.96 5.59
CA ASP A 87 -3.52 18.13 6.65
C ASP A 87 -4.67 17.11 6.55
N GLU A 88 -4.88 16.49 5.39
CA GLU A 88 -5.87 15.43 5.24
C GLU A 88 -5.48 14.15 5.95
N ILE A 89 -4.19 13.92 6.18
CA ILE A 89 -3.68 12.66 6.73
C ILE A 89 -4.09 12.54 8.19
N ASN A 90 -4.88 11.50 8.49
CA ASN A 90 -5.37 11.23 9.84
C ASN A 90 -5.49 9.72 10.02
N PHE A 91 -4.72 9.19 10.97
CA PHE A 91 -4.67 7.75 11.23
C PHE A 91 -5.69 7.29 12.26
N THR A 92 -6.43 8.21 12.88
CA THR A 92 -7.35 7.92 13.99
C THR A 92 -8.83 7.99 13.59
N SER A 93 -9.15 8.13 12.31
CA SER A 93 -10.53 8.19 11.83
C SER A 93 -11.29 6.88 12.06
N HIS A 94 -10.57 5.75 12.16
CA HIS A 94 -11.11 4.44 12.55
C HIS A 94 -10.32 3.92 13.75
N PRO A 95 -10.63 4.40 14.98
CA PRO A 95 -9.81 4.09 16.16
C PRO A 95 -9.68 2.62 16.51
N GLU A 96 -10.64 1.79 16.10
CA GLU A 96 -10.63 0.35 16.34
C GLU A 96 -9.63 -0.40 15.43
N GLU A 97 -9.16 0.23 14.35
CA GLU A 97 -8.29 -0.38 13.36
C GLU A 97 -7.17 0.58 12.93
N ILE A 98 -6.37 1.05 13.89
CA ILE A 98 -5.25 1.93 13.57
C ILE A 98 -4.12 1.12 12.93
N GLU A 99 -3.94 1.29 11.62
CA GLU A 99 -2.92 0.59 10.84
C GLU A 99 -1.58 1.32 10.84
N PHE A 100 -1.61 2.65 10.75
CA PHE A 100 -0.43 3.50 10.64
C PHE A 100 -0.40 4.58 11.72
N ASN A 101 0.81 5.05 12.07
CA ASN A 101 1.00 6.16 12.99
C ASN A 101 2.03 7.19 12.50
N ALA A 102 2.53 7.04 11.29
CA ALA A 102 3.52 7.95 10.72
C ALA A 102 3.43 7.95 9.19
N TYR A 103 3.89 9.03 8.57
CA TYR A 103 4.05 9.10 7.13
C TYR A 103 5.30 9.86 6.76
N LYS A 104 5.78 9.64 5.54
CA LYS A 104 6.84 10.45 4.94
C LYS A 104 6.73 10.43 3.42
N TRP A 105 7.11 11.53 2.80
CA TRP A 105 7.24 11.61 1.35
C TRP A 105 8.63 11.15 0.95
N ILE A 106 8.71 10.27 -0.03
CA ILE A 106 9.97 9.69 -0.49
C ILE A 106 9.97 9.60 -2.02
N ASP A 107 11.15 9.46 -2.59
CA ASP A 107 11.26 9.00 -3.98
C ASP A 107 10.71 7.57 -4.07
N ILE A 108 9.92 7.30 -5.11
CA ILE A 108 9.27 5.98 -5.25
C ILE A 108 10.28 4.84 -5.28
N MET A 109 11.47 5.06 -5.85
CA MET A 109 12.50 4.03 -5.94
C MET A 109 13.21 3.76 -4.62
N SER A 110 12.96 4.58 -3.58
CA SER A 110 13.42 4.29 -2.22
C SER A 110 12.51 3.31 -1.47
N ALA A 111 11.27 3.15 -1.93
CA ALA A 111 10.29 2.31 -1.23
C ALA A 111 10.70 0.84 -1.09
N PRO A 112 11.27 0.17 -2.12
CA PRO A 112 11.67 -1.24 -1.98
C PRO A 112 12.68 -1.50 -0.89
N GLU A 113 13.49 -0.50 -0.52
CA GLU A 113 14.50 -0.63 0.54
C GLU A 113 13.90 -0.53 1.94
N LEU A 114 12.70 0.04 2.06
CA LEU A 114 12.05 0.32 3.34
C LEU A 114 11.00 -0.71 3.72
N VAL A 115 10.56 -1.53 2.77
CA VAL A 115 9.53 -2.54 3.01
C VAL A 115 10.17 -3.83 3.55
N VAL A 116 9.39 -4.65 4.26
CA VAL A 116 9.83 -5.94 4.74
C VAL A 116 10.27 -6.85 3.58
N ASP A 117 11.30 -7.66 3.81
CA ASP A 117 12.02 -8.40 2.75
C ASP A 117 11.13 -9.22 1.82
N PHE A 118 10.13 -9.92 2.35
CA PHE A 118 9.31 -10.81 1.52
C PHE A 118 8.37 -10.05 0.57
N LYS A 119 8.21 -8.74 0.73
CA LYS A 119 7.44 -7.87 -0.20
C LYS A 119 8.33 -7.17 -1.22
N LYS A 120 9.64 -7.23 -1.04
CA LYS A 120 10.60 -6.42 -1.79
C LYS A 120 10.51 -6.62 -3.31
N ASP A 121 10.37 -7.86 -3.78
CA ASP A 121 10.30 -8.16 -5.21
C ASP A 121 9.06 -7.53 -5.85
N VAL A 122 7.93 -7.60 -5.19
CA VAL A 122 6.69 -6.95 -5.66
C VAL A 122 6.88 -5.44 -5.72
N TYR A 123 7.46 -4.85 -4.67
CA TYR A 123 7.71 -3.40 -4.63
C TYR A 123 8.66 -2.96 -5.74
N LEU A 124 9.71 -3.73 -6.02
CA LEU A 124 10.65 -3.41 -7.12
C LEU A 124 9.91 -3.36 -8.47
N LYS A 125 9.06 -4.32 -8.74
CA LYS A 125 8.29 -4.37 -10.00
C LYS A 125 7.33 -3.20 -10.11
N VAL A 126 6.56 -2.94 -9.06
CA VAL A 126 5.54 -1.88 -9.03
C VAL A 126 6.19 -0.50 -9.12
N CYS A 127 7.21 -0.25 -8.31
CA CYS A 127 7.87 1.05 -8.28
C CYS A 127 8.58 1.36 -9.59
N SER A 128 9.25 0.38 -10.20
CA SER A 128 9.92 0.56 -11.50
C SER A 128 8.91 0.90 -12.59
N TYR A 129 7.77 0.23 -12.61
CA TYR A 129 6.70 0.48 -13.57
C TYR A 129 6.07 1.86 -13.37
N PHE A 130 5.70 2.18 -12.14
CA PHE A 130 5.05 3.45 -11.84
C PHE A 130 5.98 4.66 -11.95
N GLN A 131 7.28 4.49 -11.71
CA GLN A 131 8.24 5.57 -11.89
C GLN A 131 8.17 6.17 -13.29
N GLN A 132 8.11 5.34 -14.32
CA GLN A 132 8.01 5.80 -15.71
C GLN A 132 6.72 6.58 -15.95
N ILE A 133 5.62 6.12 -15.38
CA ILE A 133 4.32 6.78 -15.49
C ILE A 133 4.33 8.11 -14.74
N ILE A 134 4.90 8.16 -13.54
CA ILE A 134 5.02 9.38 -12.75
C ILE A 134 5.81 10.45 -13.52
N GLN A 135 6.92 10.08 -14.12
CA GLN A 135 7.75 11.01 -14.89
C GLN A 135 6.99 11.62 -16.06
N LYS A 136 6.21 10.79 -16.78
CA LYS A 136 5.36 11.28 -17.88
C LYS A 136 4.23 12.18 -17.37
N TYR A 137 3.61 11.80 -16.26
CA TYR A 137 2.50 12.54 -15.67
C TYR A 137 2.96 13.93 -15.21
N ILE A 138 4.08 14.02 -14.53
CA ILE A 138 4.67 15.28 -14.07
C ILE A 138 5.06 16.16 -15.25
N GLY A 139 5.58 15.57 -16.32
CA GLY A 139 5.97 16.30 -17.54
C GLY A 139 4.80 16.91 -18.30
N GLN A 140 3.57 16.49 -18.02
CA GLN A 140 2.34 17.00 -18.65
C GLN A 140 1.68 18.16 -17.88
N ILE A 141 2.10 18.37 -16.66
CA ILE A 141 1.57 19.44 -15.82
C ILE A 141 2.57 20.57 -15.67
#